data_67f45b69f762a258bfd796475bfcd459
#
_entry.id   67f45b69f762a258bfd796475bfcd459
#
_cell.length_a   1.000
_cell.length_b   1.000
_cell.length_c   1.000
_cell.angle_alpha   90.00
_cell.angle_beta   90.00
_cell.angle_gamma   90.00
#
_symmetry.space_group_name_H-M   'P 1'
#
loop_
_entity.id
_entity.type
_entity.pdbx_description
1 polymer ?
#
loop_
_entity_poly.entity_id
_entity_poly.type
_entity_poly.pdbx_seq_one_letter_code
_entity_poly.pdbx_strand_id
1 'polypeptide(L)'
;MNFEEKHCPHCGALLVENASFCPYCESVLIEKRPAEMPKPKRRRRITAAILLTAVLLVTLTAVGFANRGKIIDAQGAELTYETDGQTFHLALSFESQGGAPFFGQPLFTVEVREDQVRGQVSSSRVFVDNGGGVDKKNEFLALVDHYEVTTTPCDGITLLQIDETCIPTNSNAAIEAIPSYHTEQLKEGEGDVIWTIYLKNGDTLRLRHTVKITRVPVVTLTENDYPMATVDDLNVLLDTLAHEADRKSVYILQLPAVTYEGGLTMKNFCCDLIGSEGGTTFTGTVTVATRGIHPSNITNVRFMGDGTGIGLSASEGAFLHRCTFENWEIGAYGGLGSWVNATGCTFRGNDVGLWLDNRGGATCSGSYYGDSVYEDNGTAVRIAAMPGTETLDFNNCVFRGNRVNVENTAGYAVDLSQIVTVEN
;
A
#
# COMPACT_ATOMS: atom_id res chain seq x y z
N MET A 1 44.68 -10.26 3.90
CA MET A 1 43.51 -10.73 3.12
C MET A 1 42.79 -9.45 2.66
N ASN A 2 42.84 -9.16 1.37
CA ASN A 2 42.10 -8.02 0.82
C ASN A 2 40.64 -8.50 0.63
N PHE A 3 39.74 -7.95 1.42
CA PHE A 3 38.31 -8.11 1.17
C PHE A 3 37.94 -7.15 0.04
N GLU A 4 37.60 -7.66 -1.13
CA GLU A 4 36.99 -6.83 -2.17
C GLU A 4 35.57 -6.46 -1.70
N GLU A 5 35.35 -5.19 -1.44
CA GLU A 5 34.03 -4.68 -1.11
C GLU A 5 33.12 -4.77 -2.34
N LYS A 6 32.07 -5.59 -2.25
CA LYS A 6 31.11 -5.77 -3.35
C LYS A 6 29.99 -4.73 -3.24
N HIS A 7 29.82 -3.92 -4.28
CA HIS A 7 28.78 -2.92 -4.33
C HIS A 7 27.67 -3.32 -5.30
N CYS A 8 26.45 -2.92 -5.00
CA CYS A 8 25.31 -3.14 -5.86
C CYS A 8 25.46 -2.37 -7.19
N PRO A 9 25.38 -3.06 -8.35
CA PRO A 9 25.54 -2.38 -9.64
C PRO A 9 24.42 -1.42 -9.99
N HIS A 10 23.28 -1.48 -9.28
CA HIS A 10 22.11 -0.64 -9.55
C HIS A 10 22.03 0.60 -8.65
N CYS A 11 22.44 0.50 -7.38
CA CYS A 11 22.33 1.62 -6.44
C CYS A 11 23.62 1.99 -5.69
N GLY A 12 24.72 1.27 -5.93
CA GLY A 12 26.01 1.53 -5.30
C GLY A 12 26.14 1.13 -3.83
N ALA A 13 25.10 0.58 -3.20
CA ALA A 13 25.14 0.18 -1.80
C ALA A 13 26.12 -0.98 -1.57
N LEU A 14 26.81 -0.98 -0.43
CA LEU A 14 27.72 -2.05 -0.03
C LEU A 14 26.93 -3.32 0.29
N LEU A 15 27.35 -4.45 -0.28
CA LEU A 15 26.69 -5.74 -0.13
C LEU A 15 27.53 -6.72 0.69
N VAL A 16 26.86 -7.60 1.40
CA VAL A 16 27.54 -8.73 2.04
C VAL A 16 28.00 -9.73 0.99
N GLU A 17 29.07 -10.44 1.30
CA GLU A 17 29.64 -11.47 0.42
C GLU A 17 28.57 -12.55 0.14
N ASN A 18 28.28 -12.82 -1.14
CA ASN A 18 27.25 -13.74 -1.62
C ASN A 18 25.78 -13.24 -1.59
N ALA A 19 25.55 -11.96 -1.47
CA ALA A 19 24.20 -11.43 -1.63
C ALA A 19 23.62 -11.80 -3.01
N SER A 20 22.48 -12.47 -3.01
CA SER A 20 21.71 -12.81 -4.23
C SER A 20 20.74 -11.71 -4.64
N PHE A 21 20.49 -10.77 -3.75
CA PHE A 21 19.66 -9.59 -3.99
C PHE A 21 20.19 -8.40 -3.17
N CYS A 22 19.87 -7.19 -3.55
CA CYS A 22 20.25 -5.97 -2.83
C CYS A 22 19.13 -5.52 -1.88
N PRO A 23 19.35 -5.45 -0.56
CA PRO A 23 18.32 -5.04 0.39
C PRO A 23 17.95 -3.54 0.32
N TYR A 24 18.74 -2.74 -0.39
CA TYR A 24 18.50 -1.30 -0.50
C TYR A 24 17.73 -0.87 -1.76
N CYS A 25 17.80 -1.66 -2.83
CA CYS A 25 17.08 -1.39 -4.07
C CYS A 25 16.39 -2.64 -4.64
N GLU A 26 16.40 -3.74 -3.88
CA GLU A 26 15.73 -5.02 -4.18
C GLU A 26 16.10 -5.68 -5.52
N SER A 27 17.16 -5.22 -6.17
CA SER A 27 17.62 -5.80 -7.43
C SER A 27 18.21 -7.20 -7.22
N VAL A 28 17.82 -8.16 -8.07
CA VAL A 28 18.39 -9.51 -8.09
C VAL A 28 19.77 -9.49 -8.73
N LEU A 29 20.77 -10.08 -8.05
CA LEU A 29 22.19 -10.02 -8.39
C LEU A 29 22.75 -11.33 -9.00
N ILE A 30 21.88 -12.23 -9.46
CA ILE A 30 22.28 -13.53 -9.98
C ILE A 30 22.74 -13.41 -11.44
N GLU A 31 24.02 -13.66 -11.69
CA GLU A 31 24.54 -13.83 -13.04
C GLU A 31 24.08 -15.18 -13.64
N LYS A 32 23.28 -15.14 -14.70
CA LYS A 32 22.97 -16.33 -15.50
C LYS A 32 24.20 -16.70 -16.33
N ARG A 33 24.85 -17.81 -16.02
CA ARG A 33 25.86 -18.42 -16.93
C ARG A 33 25.18 -18.94 -18.19
N PRO A 34 25.72 -18.65 -19.37
CA PRO A 34 25.20 -19.23 -20.61
C PRO A 34 25.48 -20.74 -20.65
N ALA A 35 24.46 -21.51 -20.95
CA ALA A 35 24.59 -22.95 -21.18
C ALA A 35 25.26 -23.21 -22.54
N GLU A 36 26.36 -23.94 -22.53
CA GLU A 36 27.01 -24.43 -23.77
C GLU A 36 26.14 -25.46 -24.50
N MET A 37 25.88 -25.22 -25.78
CA MET A 37 25.18 -26.17 -26.65
C MET A 37 26.14 -27.23 -27.22
N PRO A 38 25.78 -28.52 -27.17
CA PRO A 38 26.59 -29.57 -27.82
C PRO A 38 26.41 -29.61 -29.33
N LYS A 39 27.52 -29.83 -30.05
CA LYS A 39 27.59 -29.90 -31.50
C LYS A 39 26.95 -31.19 -32.07
N PRO A 40 26.30 -31.17 -33.23
CA PRO A 40 25.56 -32.30 -33.79
C PRO A 40 26.48 -33.32 -34.51
N LYS A 41 26.26 -34.62 -34.26
CA LYS A 41 26.81 -35.71 -35.04
C LYS A 41 25.85 -36.14 -36.17
N ARG A 42 26.33 -36.08 -37.38
CA ARG A 42 25.68 -36.46 -38.67
C ARG A 42 25.72 -37.99 -38.84
N ARG A 43 24.60 -38.67 -39.11
CA ARG A 43 24.56 -39.78 -40.06
C ARG A 43 23.13 -40.24 -40.42
N ARG A 44 22.96 -40.36 -41.70
CA ARG A 44 21.91 -40.80 -42.63
C ARG A 44 21.14 -42.05 -42.20
N ARG A 45 19.84 -42.08 -42.37
CA ARG A 45 19.03 -43.09 -43.09
C ARG A 45 17.65 -42.50 -43.36
N ILE A 46 17.35 -42.31 -44.58
CA ILE A 46 16.20 -41.63 -45.20
C ILE A 46 15.45 -42.72 -45.96
N THR A 47 14.18 -42.86 -45.83
CA THR A 47 13.10 -42.71 -46.80
C THR A 47 11.74 -43.33 -46.35
N ALA A 48 11.67 -44.07 -45.27
CA ALA A 48 10.39 -44.58 -44.79
C ALA A 48 9.80 -43.76 -43.61
N ALA A 49 10.59 -42.87 -43.05
CA ALA A 49 10.20 -42.00 -41.90
C ALA A 49 9.44 -40.72 -42.35
N ILE A 50 9.58 -40.31 -43.61
CA ILE A 50 9.03 -39.02 -44.09
C ILE A 50 7.51 -39.06 -44.23
N LEU A 51 6.92 -40.19 -44.59
CA LEU A 51 5.45 -40.29 -44.69
C LEU A 51 4.80 -40.42 -43.30
N LEU A 52 5.41 -41.14 -42.36
CA LEU A 52 4.91 -41.23 -40.98
C LEU A 52 5.05 -39.89 -40.23
N THR A 53 6.14 -39.15 -40.43
CA THR A 53 6.33 -37.83 -39.83
C THR A 53 5.41 -36.79 -40.43
N ALA A 54 5.08 -36.84 -41.71
CA ALA A 54 4.11 -35.92 -42.30
C ALA A 54 2.69 -36.16 -41.79
N VAL A 55 2.25 -37.40 -41.60
CA VAL A 55 0.94 -37.74 -41.01
C VAL A 55 0.94 -37.39 -39.54
N LEU A 56 2.02 -37.62 -38.79
CA LEU A 56 2.14 -37.22 -37.39
C LEU A 56 2.18 -35.69 -37.22
N LEU A 57 2.85 -34.98 -38.15
CA LEU A 57 2.85 -33.50 -38.11
C LEU A 57 1.47 -32.92 -38.47
N VAL A 58 0.76 -33.52 -39.43
CA VAL A 58 -0.59 -33.06 -39.80
C VAL A 58 -1.60 -33.39 -38.67
N THR A 59 -1.46 -34.53 -38.00
CA THR A 59 -2.32 -34.84 -36.84
C THR A 59 -1.92 -34.00 -35.62
N LEU A 60 -0.65 -33.75 -35.34
CA LEU A 60 -0.21 -32.87 -34.25
C LEU A 60 -0.58 -31.41 -34.54
N THR A 61 -0.50 -30.95 -35.81
CA THR A 61 -0.99 -29.60 -36.14
C THR A 61 -2.52 -29.51 -36.07
N ALA A 62 -3.25 -30.53 -36.54
CA ALA A 62 -4.72 -30.56 -36.45
C ALA A 62 -5.22 -30.65 -35.01
N VAL A 63 -4.57 -31.43 -34.15
CA VAL A 63 -4.86 -31.52 -32.72
C VAL A 63 -4.40 -30.22 -32.01
N GLY A 64 -3.27 -29.64 -32.42
CA GLY A 64 -2.80 -28.34 -31.88
C GLY A 64 -3.66 -27.16 -32.32
N PHE A 65 -4.34 -27.23 -33.48
CA PHE A 65 -5.32 -26.19 -33.87
C PHE A 65 -6.71 -26.42 -33.24
N ALA A 66 -7.08 -27.66 -32.96
CA ALA A 66 -8.36 -27.98 -32.30
C ALA A 66 -8.38 -27.63 -30.79
N ASN A 67 -7.19 -27.50 -30.17
CA ASN A 67 -7.03 -27.17 -28.76
C ASN A 67 -6.54 -25.72 -28.52
N ARG A 68 -6.61 -24.84 -29.51
CA ARG A 68 -6.38 -23.41 -29.22
C ARG A 68 -7.62 -22.85 -28.62
N GLY A 69 -7.54 -22.55 -27.32
CA GLY A 69 -8.58 -21.85 -26.60
C GLY A 69 -8.92 -20.50 -27.25
N LYS A 70 -10.06 -19.97 -26.96
CA LYS A 70 -10.52 -18.66 -27.44
C LYS A 70 -9.82 -17.54 -26.70
N ILE A 71 -9.47 -16.47 -27.43
CA ILE A 71 -9.09 -15.22 -26.80
C ILE A 71 -10.33 -14.34 -26.77
N ILE A 72 -10.77 -13.98 -25.57
CA ILE A 72 -11.91 -13.11 -25.31
C ILE A 72 -11.34 -11.82 -24.75
N ASP A 73 -11.33 -10.77 -25.57
CA ASP A 73 -10.80 -9.45 -25.21
C ASP A 73 -11.97 -8.48 -25.05
N ALA A 74 -12.19 -8.06 -23.81
CA ALA A 74 -13.28 -7.16 -23.46
C ALA A 74 -13.11 -5.76 -24.07
N GLN A 75 -11.88 -5.36 -24.45
CA GLN A 75 -11.53 -3.98 -24.81
C GLN A 75 -11.91 -2.96 -23.71
N GLY A 76 -12.15 -3.42 -22.48
CA GLY A 76 -12.59 -2.62 -21.34
C GLY A 76 -12.48 -3.37 -20.02
N ALA A 77 -13.13 -2.82 -19.01
CA ALA A 77 -13.03 -3.24 -17.61
C ALA A 77 -14.04 -4.34 -17.22
N GLU A 78 -14.95 -4.73 -18.10
CA GLU A 78 -15.98 -5.75 -17.83
C GLU A 78 -16.00 -6.83 -18.91
N LEU A 79 -16.25 -8.07 -18.50
CA LEU A 79 -16.32 -9.22 -19.37
C LEU A 79 -17.34 -10.24 -18.85
N THR A 80 -18.13 -10.82 -19.76
CA THR A 80 -18.93 -11.99 -19.46
C THR A 80 -18.26 -13.21 -20.10
N TYR A 81 -18.02 -14.24 -19.29
CA TYR A 81 -17.44 -15.50 -19.72
C TYR A 81 -18.42 -16.66 -19.47
N GLU A 82 -18.66 -17.44 -20.51
CA GLU A 82 -19.54 -18.61 -20.47
C GLU A 82 -18.74 -19.88 -20.77
N THR A 83 -18.85 -20.86 -19.87
CA THR A 83 -18.24 -22.19 -20.03
C THR A 83 -19.01 -23.23 -19.24
N ASP A 84 -19.15 -24.44 -19.83
CA ASP A 84 -19.80 -25.61 -19.21
C ASP A 84 -21.16 -25.32 -18.54
N GLY A 85 -21.95 -24.43 -19.15
CA GLY A 85 -23.28 -24.03 -18.65
C GLY A 85 -23.23 -23.07 -17.46
N GLN A 86 -22.05 -22.56 -17.11
CA GLN A 86 -21.87 -21.52 -16.12
C GLN A 86 -21.57 -20.17 -16.80
N THR A 87 -22.03 -19.10 -16.18
CA THR A 87 -21.76 -17.73 -16.60
C THR A 87 -21.05 -16.98 -15.48
N PHE A 88 -19.96 -16.29 -15.82
CA PHE A 88 -19.20 -15.44 -14.91
C PHE A 88 -19.15 -14.02 -15.46
N HIS A 89 -19.54 -13.07 -14.65
CA HIS A 89 -19.37 -11.63 -14.94
C HIS A 89 -18.14 -11.13 -14.22
N LEU A 90 -17.12 -10.77 -14.98
CA LEU A 90 -15.87 -10.25 -14.46
C LEU A 90 -15.85 -8.72 -14.61
N ALA A 91 -15.46 -8.04 -13.55
CA ALA A 91 -15.30 -6.59 -13.57
C ALA A 91 -13.99 -6.20 -12.88
N LEU A 92 -13.19 -5.34 -13.54
CA LEU A 92 -12.06 -4.71 -12.88
C LEU A 92 -12.57 -3.64 -11.92
N SER A 93 -11.96 -3.60 -10.76
CA SER A 93 -12.13 -2.53 -9.81
C SER A 93 -10.78 -1.96 -9.43
N PHE A 94 -10.79 -0.69 -9.14
CA PHE A 94 -9.68 0.01 -8.55
C PHE A 94 -10.12 0.46 -7.16
N GLU A 95 -9.41 0.08 -6.12
CA GLU A 95 -9.69 0.57 -4.79
C GLU A 95 -9.08 1.94 -4.64
N SER A 96 -9.90 2.99 -4.66
CA SER A 96 -9.44 4.31 -4.25
C SER A 96 -9.29 4.32 -2.73
N GLN A 97 -8.26 4.98 -2.22
CA GLN A 97 -8.09 5.16 -0.78
C GLN A 97 -9.36 5.82 -0.19
N GLY A 98 -10.06 5.08 0.68
CA GLY A 98 -11.23 5.57 1.41
C GLY A 98 -12.59 5.53 0.69
N GLY A 99 -12.71 4.90 -0.48
CA GLY A 99 -13.98 4.80 -1.23
C GLY A 99 -14.46 3.36 -1.43
N ALA A 100 -15.78 3.20 -1.67
CA ALA A 100 -16.31 1.94 -2.15
C ALA A 100 -15.68 1.58 -3.51
N PRO A 101 -15.38 0.30 -3.79
CA PRO A 101 -14.81 -0.09 -5.07
C PRO A 101 -15.75 0.29 -6.21
N PHE A 102 -15.22 0.91 -7.24
CA PHE A 102 -15.94 1.21 -8.47
C PHE A 102 -15.74 0.06 -9.45
N PHE A 103 -16.80 -0.68 -9.73
CA PHE A 103 -16.78 -1.81 -10.65
C PHE A 103 -16.94 -1.36 -12.10
N GLY A 104 -16.17 -1.96 -12.99
CA GLY A 104 -16.31 -1.79 -14.43
C GLY A 104 -15.97 -0.38 -14.95
N GLN A 105 -15.37 0.47 -14.15
CA GLN A 105 -14.95 1.79 -14.59
C GLN A 105 -13.75 1.69 -15.54
N PRO A 106 -13.85 2.22 -16.75
CA PRO A 106 -12.76 2.13 -17.73
C PRO A 106 -11.59 3.08 -17.41
N LEU A 107 -11.80 4.12 -16.61
CA LEU A 107 -10.83 5.15 -16.27
C LEU A 107 -10.82 5.41 -14.76
N PHE A 108 -9.65 5.36 -14.18
CA PHE A 108 -9.39 5.78 -12.78
C PHE A 108 -8.41 6.94 -12.76
N THR A 109 -8.71 7.95 -11.97
CA THR A 109 -7.77 9.04 -11.71
C THR A 109 -7.09 8.79 -10.37
N VAL A 110 -5.77 8.79 -10.38
CA VAL A 110 -4.91 8.68 -9.19
C VAL A 110 -4.22 10.01 -8.99
N GLU A 111 -4.43 10.58 -7.83
CA GLU A 111 -3.81 11.83 -7.42
C GLU A 111 -2.56 11.52 -6.61
N VAL A 112 -1.40 11.98 -7.08
CA VAL A 112 -0.09 11.73 -6.47
C VAL A 112 0.52 13.04 -6.00
N ARG A 113 0.93 13.10 -4.76
CA ARG A 113 1.65 14.24 -4.21
C ARG A 113 2.93 14.51 -5.01
N GLU A 114 3.21 15.76 -5.34
CA GLU A 114 4.39 16.10 -6.11
C GLU A 114 5.71 15.91 -5.35
N ASP A 115 5.68 15.89 -4.00
CA ASP A 115 6.81 15.65 -3.12
C ASP A 115 7.04 14.15 -2.80
N GLN A 116 6.15 13.29 -3.22
CA GLN A 116 6.21 11.87 -2.93
C GLN A 116 7.14 11.14 -3.92
N VAL A 117 8.18 10.47 -3.43
CA VAL A 117 9.19 9.81 -4.26
C VAL A 117 8.75 8.41 -4.73
N ARG A 118 7.94 7.73 -3.95
CA ARG A 118 7.40 6.39 -4.26
C ARG A 118 6.00 6.24 -3.71
N GLY A 119 5.19 5.44 -4.36
CA GLY A 119 3.88 5.09 -3.83
C GLY A 119 3.27 3.91 -4.55
N GLN A 120 2.24 3.37 -3.91
CA GLN A 120 1.33 2.42 -4.52
C GLN A 120 0.17 3.23 -5.11
N VAL A 121 -0.18 2.91 -6.34
CA VAL A 121 -1.30 3.59 -6.97
C VAL A 121 -2.57 3.13 -6.31
N SER A 122 -2.86 2.03 -5.97
CA SER A 122 -4.02 1.37 -5.37
C SER A 122 -4.13 -0.04 -5.94
N SER A 123 -4.95 -0.88 -5.34
CA SER A 123 -5.09 -2.25 -5.82
C SER A 123 -5.98 -2.32 -7.04
N SER A 124 -5.48 -2.92 -8.13
CA SER A 124 -6.30 -3.36 -9.26
C SER A 124 -6.83 -4.76 -8.97
N ARG A 125 -8.13 -4.95 -9.02
CA ARG A 125 -8.78 -6.21 -8.63
C ARG A 125 -9.73 -6.69 -9.71
N VAL A 126 -9.79 -8.03 -9.89
CA VAL A 126 -10.83 -8.69 -10.69
C VAL A 126 -11.89 -9.22 -9.76
N PHE A 127 -13.10 -8.71 -9.88
CA PHE A 127 -14.27 -9.19 -9.16
C PHE A 127 -15.09 -10.13 -10.02
N VAL A 128 -15.66 -11.14 -9.39
CA VAL A 128 -16.58 -12.09 -10.03
C VAL A 128 -17.99 -11.81 -9.56
N ASP A 129 -18.92 -11.60 -10.50
CA ASP A 129 -20.34 -11.32 -10.24
C ASP A 129 -20.58 -10.15 -9.28
N ASN A 130 -19.81 -9.06 -9.43
CA ASN A 130 -19.91 -7.84 -8.61
C ASN A 130 -19.91 -8.12 -7.10
N GLY A 131 -19.10 -9.09 -6.66
CA GLY A 131 -19.06 -9.50 -5.27
C GLY A 131 -20.10 -10.54 -4.90
N GLY A 132 -20.56 -11.34 -5.85
CA GLY A 132 -21.57 -12.41 -5.70
C GLY A 132 -21.22 -13.57 -4.76
N GLY A 133 -20.24 -13.35 -3.87
CA GLY A 133 -19.88 -14.27 -2.79
C GLY A 133 -18.63 -15.09 -3.07
N VAL A 134 -18.11 -15.68 -1.97
CA VAL A 134 -16.86 -16.46 -1.98
C VAL A 134 -16.99 -17.70 -2.87
N ASP A 135 -18.16 -18.31 -2.94
CA ASP A 135 -18.38 -19.55 -3.71
C ASP A 135 -18.19 -19.29 -5.21
N LYS A 136 -18.81 -18.23 -5.75
CA LYS A 136 -18.71 -17.90 -7.17
C LYS A 136 -17.28 -17.51 -7.57
N LYS A 137 -16.60 -16.77 -6.71
CA LYS A 137 -15.17 -16.50 -6.87
C LYS A 137 -14.34 -17.79 -6.93
N ASN A 138 -14.57 -18.73 -6.01
CA ASN A 138 -13.83 -19.99 -5.94
C ASN A 138 -14.12 -20.88 -7.15
N GLU A 139 -15.37 -20.91 -7.64
CA GLU A 139 -15.74 -21.60 -8.88
C GLU A 139 -14.93 -21.04 -10.07
N PHE A 140 -14.84 -19.70 -10.20
CA PHE A 140 -14.05 -19.09 -11.24
C PHE A 140 -12.54 -19.36 -11.08
N LEU A 141 -11.99 -19.21 -9.86
CA LEU A 141 -10.57 -19.49 -9.60
C LEU A 141 -10.19 -20.94 -9.89
N ALA A 142 -11.11 -21.88 -9.73
CA ALA A 142 -10.87 -23.28 -10.11
C ALA A 142 -10.63 -23.48 -11.60
N LEU A 143 -11.12 -22.56 -12.46
CA LEU A 143 -10.89 -22.55 -13.90
C LEU A 143 -9.59 -21.88 -14.29
N VAL A 144 -9.03 -21.01 -13.43
CA VAL A 144 -7.82 -20.26 -13.72
C VAL A 144 -6.59 -21.17 -13.64
N ASP A 145 -5.74 -21.12 -14.66
CA ASP A 145 -4.42 -21.74 -14.68
C ASP A 145 -3.40 -20.76 -14.09
N HIS A 146 -3.26 -19.60 -14.69
CA HIS A 146 -2.45 -18.49 -14.20
C HIS A 146 -2.97 -17.17 -14.76
N TYR A 147 -2.39 -16.07 -14.32
CA TYR A 147 -2.70 -14.74 -14.86
C TYR A 147 -1.44 -13.89 -14.97
N GLU A 148 -1.50 -12.92 -15.85
CA GLU A 148 -0.49 -11.89 -16.02
C GLU A 148 -1.14 -10.52 -15.94
N VAL A 149 -0.47 -9.59 -15.28
CA VAL A 149 -0.87 -8.19 -15.28
C VAL A 149 0.25 -7.37 -15.87
N THR A 150 -0.07 -6.61 -16.88
CA THR A 150 0.90 -5.77 -17.58
C THR A 150 0.42 -4.33 -17.64
N THR A 151 1.34 -3.41 -17.85
CA THR A 151 1.01 -1.99 -18.01
C THR A 151 1.54 -1.49 -19.34
N THR A 152 0.79 -0.59 -19.98
CA THR A 152 1.32 0.16 -21.10
C THR A 152 1.98 1.41 -20.58
N PRO A 153 3.23 1.71 -20.95
CA PRO A 153 3.84 2.98 -20.62
C PRO A 153 3.09 4.10 -21.35
N CYS A 154 2.75 5.16 -20.63
CA CYS A 154 2.37 6.42 -21.25
C CYS A 154 3.62 7.14 -21.73
N ASP A 155 3.52 7.97 -22.76
CA ASP A 155 4.64 8.78 -23.23
C ASP A 155 5.23 9.60 -22.06
N GLY A 156 6.42 9.22 -21.66
CA GLY A 156 7.16 9.86 -20.57
C GLY A 156 6.79 9.42 -19.15
N ILE A 157 6.00 8.35 -18.99
CA ILE A 157 5.70 7.76 -17.69
C ILE A 157 6.21 6.33 -17.63
N THR A 158 7.22 6.09 -16.80
CA THR A 158 7.60 4.73 -16.40
C THR A 158 6.71 4.36 -15.22
N LEU A 159 5.52 3.83 -15.49
CA LEU A 159 4.50 4.01 -14.52
C LEU A 159 4.14 2.81 -13.75
N LEU A 160 4.02 1.81 -13.87
CA LEU A 160 3.37 0.78 -13.10
C LEU A 160 4.27 -0.46 -13.14
N GLN A 161 5.22 -0.55 -12.24
CA GLN A 161 5.75 -1.85 -11.89
C GLN A 161 4.64 -2.56 -11.11
N ILE A 162 4.16 -3.65 -11.63
CA ILE A 162 3.26 -4.54 -10.90
C ILE A 162 4.13 -5.36 -9.98
N ASP A 163 3.77 -5.36 -8.70
CA ASP A 163 4.36 -6.28 -7.76
C ASP A 163 3.93 -7.70 -8.16
N GLU A 164 4.91 -8.57 -8.46
CA GLU A 164 4.67 -9.97 -8.84
C GLU A 164 4.16 -10.81 -7.64
N THR A 165 4.07 -10.22 -6.45
CA THR A 165 3.55 -10.87 -5.23
C THR A 165 2.03 -10.81 -5.14
N CYS A 166 1.32 -10.76 -6.25
CA CYS A 166 -0.14 -10.76 -6.26
C CYS A 166 -0.69 -11.96 -5.48
N ILE A 167 -1.24 -11.71 -4.31
CA ILE A 167 -1.81 -12.73 -3.44
C ILE A 167 -3.32 -12.79 -3.69
N PRO A 168 -3.91 -14.00 -3.88
CA PRO A 168 -5.36 -14.16 -3.86
C PRO A 168 -5.89 -13.67 -2.51
N THR A 169 -6.69 -12.61 -2.52
CA THR A 169 -7.21 -12.04 -1.28
C THR A 169 -8.41 -12.81 -0.77
N ASN A 170 -8.61 -12.80 0.55
CA ASN A 170 -9.85 -13.28 1.18
C ASN A 170 -11.05 -12.33 0.94
N SER A 171 -10.83 -11.24 0.20
CA SER A 171 -11.90 -10.32 -0.19
C SER A 171 -12.82 -10.95 -1.25
N ASN A 172 -13.89 -10.25 -1.61
CA ASN A 172 -14.76 -10.64 -2.72
C ASN A 172 -14.07 -10.54 -4.10
N ALA A 173 -12.84 -10.03 -4.17
CA ALA A 173 -12.05 -10.03 -5.39
C ALA A 173 -11.57 -11.43 -5.73
N ALA A 174 -11.54 -11.78 -7.02
CA ALA A 174 -10.97 -13.04 -7.46
C ALA A 174 -9.43 -13.00 -7.39
N ILE A 175 -8.86 -11.92 -7.88
CA ILE A 175 -7.42 -11.69 -7.99
C ILE A 175 -7.12 -10.20 -7.76
N GLU A 176 -5.95 -9.92 -7.23
CA GLU A 176 -5.49 -8.57 -6.93
C GLU A 176 -4.07 -8.35 -7.46
N ALA A 177 -3.80 -7.17 -7.97
CA ALA A 177 -2.49 -6.67 -8.31
C ALA A 177 -2.32 -5.27 -7.76
N ILE A 178 -1.13 -4.96 -7.26
CA ILE A 178 -0.82 -3.66 -6.66
C ILE A 178 0.16 -2.92 -7.58
N PRO A 179 -0.32 -2.02 -8.45
CA PRO A 179 0.56 -1.18 -9.26
C PRO A 179 1.33 -0.21 -8.37
N SER A 180 2.63 -0.11 -8.58
CA SER A 180 3.48 0.85 -7.89
C SER A 180 4.12 1.84 -8.87
N TYR A 181 4.57 2.98 -8.36
CA TYR A 181 5.22 4.01 -9.16
C TYR A 181 6.44 4.61 -8.46
N HIS A 182 7.34 5.21 -9.26
CA HIS A 182 8.48 5.99 -8.80
C HIS A 182 8.40 7.40 -9.35
N THR A 183 8.49 8.41 -8.49
CA THR A 183 8.22 9.81 -8.87
C THR A 183 9.38 10.52 -9.55
N GLU A 184 10.61 10.04 -9.46
CA GLU A 184 11.73 10.65 -10.20
C GLU A 184 11.45 10.71 -11.71
N GLN A 185 10.52 9.89 -12.17
CA GLN A 185 10.11 9.78 -13.57
C GLN A 185 8.60 10.05 -13.76
N LEU A 186 7.89 10.35 -12.69
CA LEU A 186 6.44 10.52 -12.74
C LEU A 186 6.07 11.80 -13.47
N LYS A 187 5.56 11.65 -14.67
CA LYS A 187 4.86 12.71 -15.38
C LYS A 187 3.38 12.44 -15.32
N GLU A 188 2.58 13.51 -15.33
CA GLU A 188 1.15 13.34 -15.53
C GLU A 188 0.88 12.64 -16.86
N GLY A 189 -0.10 11.73 -16.87
CA GLY A 189 -0.44 10.98 -18.07
C GLY A 189 -1.35 9.80 -17.78
N GLU A 190 -1.60 9.02 -18.83
CA GLU A 190 -2.51 7.89 -18.79
C GLU A 190 -1.77 6.63 -19.25
N GLY A 191 -2.09 5.49 -18.62
CA GLY A 191 -1.60 4.18 -18.99
C GLY A 191 -2.63 3.11 -18.67
N ASP A 192 -2.59 2.01 -19.41
CA ASP A 192 -3.50 0.90 -19.18
C ASP A 192 -2.90 -0.13 -18.25
N VAL A 193 -3.70 -0.64 -17.32
CA VAL A 193 -3.47 -1.89 -16.60
C VAL A 193 -4.25 -2.97 -17.34
N ILE A 194 -3.53 -3.99 -17.83
CA ILE A 194 -4.09 -5.05 -18.64
C ILE A 194 -3.96 -6.37 -17.90
N TRP A 195 -5.09 -6.98 -17.59
CA TRP A 195 -5.19 -8.32 -17.04
C TRP A 195 -5.33 -9.34 -18.16
N THR A 196 -4.49 -10.35 -18.16
CA THR A 196 -4.60 -11.52 -19.04
C THR A 196 -4.73 -12.76 -18.16
N ILE A 197 -5.91 -13.38 -18.18
CA ILE A 197 -6.23 -14.55 -17.35
C ILE A 197 -6.26 -15.76 -18.26
N TYR A 198 -5.40 -16.72 -17.99
CA TYR A 198 -5.31 -17.97 -18.73
C TYR A 198 -6.11 -19.07 -18.00
N LEU A 199 -7.01 -19.71 -18.72
CA LEU A 199 -7.87 -20.75 -18.17
C LEU A 199 -7.36 -22.14 -18.52
N LYS A 200 -7.64 -23.12 -17.66
CA LYS A 200 -7.23 -24.52 -17.81
C LYS A 200 -7.77 -25.19 -19.09
N ASN A 201 -8.87 -24.70 -19.65
CA ASN A 201 -9.43 -25.16 -20.91
C ASN A 201 -8.73 -24.56 -22.15
N GLY A 202 -7.73 -23.69 -21.93
CA GLY A 202 -6.96 -23.00 -22.96
C GLY A 202 -7.53 -21.65 -23.37
N ASP A 203 -8.68 -21.24 -22.87
CA ASP A 203 -9.23 -19.91 -23.12
C ASP A 203 -8.39 -18.84 -22.42
N THR A 204 -8.36 -17.66 -23.03
CA THR A 204 -7.65 -16.49 -22.48
C THR A 204 -8.62 -15.31 -22.40
N LEU A 205 -8.74 -14.73 -21.21
CA LEU A 205 -9.59 -13.56 -20.97
C LEU A 205 -8.72 -12.32 -20.81
N ARG A 206 -9.08 -11.23 -21.47
CA ARG A 206 -8.39 -9.93 -21.33
C ARG A 206 -9.35 -8.85 -20.90
N LEU A 207 -8.97 -8.16 -19.83
CA LEU A 207 -9.66 -6.97 -19.34
C LEU A 207 -8.62 -5.85 -19.19
N ARG A 208 -9.07 -4.62 -19.33
CA ARG A 208 -8.20 -3.45 -19.15
C ARG A 208 -8.94 -2.28 -18.52
N HIS A 209 -8.21 -1.49 -17.79
CA HIS A 209 -8.65 -0.16 -17.39
C HIS A 209 -7.52 0.85 -17.55
N THR A 210 -7.86 2.08 -17.83
CA THR A 210 -6.91 3.18 -17.93
C THR A 210 -6.72 3.82 -16.56
N VAL A 211 -5.48 4.05 -16.18
CA VAL A 211 -5.11 4.81 -14.99
C VAL A 211 -4.56 6.14 -15.43
N LYS A 212 -5.22 7.23 -15.02
CA LYS A 212 -4.75 8.59 -15.20
C LYS A 212 -4.08 9.06 -13.93
N ILE A 213 -2.83 9.49 -14.03
CA ILE A 213 -2.11 10.06 -12.90
C ILE A 213 -2.08 11.57 -13.04
N THR A 214 -2.50 12.24 -11.98
CA THR A 214 -2.40 13.68 -11.82
C THR A 214 -1.53 14.00 -10.62
N ARG A 215 -0.66 14.99 -10.78
CA ARG A 215 0.16 15.47 -9.66
C ARG A 215 -0.64 16.46 -8.84
N VAL A 216 -0.55 16.31 -7.54
CA VAL A 216 -1.18 17.21 -6.58
C VAL A 216 -0.13 18.13 -6.01
N PRO A 217 -0.27 19.44 -6.17
CA PRO A 217 0.66 20.41 -5.63
C PRO A 217 0.79 20.28 -4.12
N VAL A 218 2.01 20.50 -3.61
CA VAL A 218 2.29 20.57 -2.18
C VAL A 218 2.66 22.00 -1.82
N VAL A 219 1.89 22.58 -0.91
CA VAL A 219 2.06 23.96 -0.46
C VAL A 219 2.59 23.94 0.98
N THR A 220 3.82 24.37 1.17
CA THR A 220 4.42 24.47 2.51
C THR A 220 4.20 25.87 3.06
N LEU A 221 3.61 25.95 4.25
CA LEU A 221 3.34 27.17 5.00
C LEU A 221 4.16 27.20 6.29
N THR A 222 4.68 28.37 6.62
CA THR A 222 5.53 28.62 7.79
C THR A 222 4.98 29.82 8.59
N GLU A 223 5.54 30.10 9.76
CA GLU A 223 5.23 31.28 10.54
C GLU A 223 5.52 32.62 9.82
N ASN A 224 6.30 32.59 8.72
CA ASN A 224 6.52 33.75 7.89
C ASN A 224 5.35 34.05 6.95
N ASP A 225 4.55 33.03 6.64
CA ASP A 225 3.41 33.14 5.74
C ASP A 225 2.11 33.46 6.51
N TYR A 226 1.95 32.83 7.67
CA TYR A 226 0.78 32.98 8.53
C TYR A 226 1.16 32.94 10.02
N PRO A 227 0.43 33.65 10.92
CA PRO A 227 0.62 33.51 12.36
C PRO A 227 0.42 32.04 12.78
N MET A 228 1.38 31.50 13.55
CA MET A 228 1.35 30.13 14.07
C MET A 228 1.85 30.06 15.52
N ALA A 229 1.75 31.16 16.29
CA ALA A 229 2.27 31.20 17.65
C ALA A 229 1.35 30.53 18.69
N THR A 230 0.06 30.43 18.39
CA THR A 230 -0.96 29.88 19.29
C THR A 230 -1.82 28.83 18.56
N VAL A 231 -2.55 28.01 19.35
CA VAL A 231 -3.50 27.05 18.76
C VAL A 231 -4.66 27.77 18.06
N ASP A 232 -5.04 28.94 18.52
CA ASP A 232 -6.08 29.77 17.88
C ASP A 232 -5.62 30.27 16.51
N ASP A 233 -4.36 30.67 16.38
CA ASP A 233 -3.77 31.02 15.07
C ASP A 233 -3.87 29.84 14.10
N LEU A 234 -3.52 28.63 14.58
CA LEU A 234 -3.62 27.42 13.76
C LEU A 234 -5.06 27.07 13.37
N ASN A 235 -6.00 27.18 14.30
CA ASN A 235 -7.42 26.93 14.00
C ASN A 235 -7.97 27.94 12.99
N VAL A 236 -7.62 29.22 13.08
CA VAL A 236 -7.97 30.25 12.10
C VAL A 236 -7.35 29.94 10.74
N LEU A 237 -6.07 29.56 10.71
CA LEU A 237 -5.40 29.18 9.48
C LEU A 237 -6.08 27.97 8.81
N LEU A 238 -6.34 26.91 9.58
CA LEU A 238 -6.99 25.69 9.05
C LEU A 238 -8.41 26.00 8.53
N ASP A 239 -9.18 26.84 9.22
CA ASP A 239 -10.50 27.27 8.75
C ASP A 239 -10.39 28.11 7.44
N THR A 240 -9.40 28.99 7.34
CA THR A 240 -9.14 29.77 6.14
C THR A 240 -8.78 28.85 4.96
N LEU A 241 -7.83 27.94 5.16
CA LEU A 241 -7.45 26.98 4.13
C LEU A 241 -8.62 26.06 3.72
N ALA A 242 -9.47 25.66 4.66
CA ALA A 242 -10.64 24.83 4.36
C ALA A 242 -11.66 25.54 3.45
N HIS A 243 -11.73 26.88 3.49
CA HIS A 243 -12.61 27.70 2.65
C HIS A 243 -11.99 28.05 1.31
N GLU A 244 -10.68 28.33 1.28
CA GLU A 244 -9.97 28.81 0.10
C GLU A 244 -9.34 27.67 -0.72
N ALA A 245 -9.08 26.53 -0.08
CA ALA A 245 -8.42 25.41 -0.73
C ALA A 245 -9.26 24.85 -1.88
N ASP A 246 -8.64 24.67 -3.00
CA ASP A 246 -9.22 24.03 -4.19
C ASP A 246 -9.41 22.52 -4.03
N ARG A 247 -9.22 21.96 -2.83
CA ARG A 247 -9.24 20.54 -2.45
C ARG A 247 -8.26 19.64 -3.23
N LYS A 248 -7.46 20.22 -4.09
CA LYS A 248 -6.49 19.51 -4.94
C LYS A 248 -5.06 19.70 -4.49
N SER A 249 -4.80 20.50 -3.46
CA SER A 249 -3.48 20.72 -2.91
C SER A 249 -3.32 20.02 -1.56
N VAL A 250 -2.11 19.57 -1.27
CA VAL A 250 -1.70 19.12 0.06
C VAL A 250 -0.99 20.27 0.75
N TYR A 251 -1.42 20.61 1.95
CA TYR A 251 -0.77 21.65 2.74
C TYR A 251 0.16 21.02 3.77
N ILE A 252 1.36 21.55 3.90
CA ILE A 252 2.32 21.20 4.96
C ILE A 252 2.49 22.41 5.86
N LEU A 253 2.10 22.30 7.13
CA LEU A 253 2.36 23.33 8.12
C LEU A 253 3.68 23.01 8.84
N GLN A 254 4.71 23.80 8.59
CA GLN A 254 5.95 23.76 9.35
C GLN A 254 5.80 24.60 10.62
N LEU A 255 5.53 23.91 11.72
CA LEU A 255 5.21 24.53 12.99
C LEU A 255 6.45 25.06 13.72
N PRO A 256 6.39 26.26 14.34
CA PRO A 256 7.47 26.77 15.16
C PRO A 256 7.69 25.94 16.44
N ALA A 257 8.82 26.23 17.12
CA ALA A 257 9.16 25.61 18.39
C ALA A 257 8.40 26.26 19.56
N VAL A 258 7.10 25.98 19.66
CA VAL A 258 6.22 26.54 20.70
C VAL A 258 5.39 25.44 21.36
N THR A 259 4.78 25.77 22.51
CA THR A 259 3.78 24.94 23.16
C THR A 259 2.40 25.50 22.85
N TYR A 260 1.58 24.69 22.20
CA TYR A 260 0.19 24.98 21.88
C TYR A 260 -0.71 24.48 23.03
N GLU A 261 -1.41 25.41 23.69
CA GLU A 261 -2.40 25.11 24.72
C GLU A 261 -3.80 25.05 24.07
N GLY A 262 -4.54 23.97 24.32
CA GLY A 262 -5.87 23.75 23.74
C GLY A 262 -5.90 22.81 22.54
N GLY A 263 -7.10 22.56 22.02
CA GLY A 263 -7.35 21.58 20.97
C GLY A 263 -7.16 22.13 19.57
N LEU A 264 -6.59 21.33 18.68
CA LEU A 264 -6.50 21.58 17.23
C LEU A 264 -7.40 20.62 16.47
N THR A 265 -8.16 21.12 15.49
CA THR A 265 -8.97 20.25 14.62
C THR A 265 -8.58 20.43 13.16
N MET A 266 -8.01 19.36 12.60
CA MET A 266 -7.68 19.26 11.19
C MET A 266 -8.86 18.59 10.45
N LYS A 267 -9.51 19.28 9.53
CA LYS A 267 -10.71 18.79 8.82
C LYS A 267 -10.80 19.32 7.39
N ASN A 268 -11.54 18.58 6.56
CA ASN A 268 -12.01 18.98 5.23
C ASN A 268 -10.99 19.06 4.08
N PHE A 269 -9.69 18.95 4.32
CA PHE A 269 -8.66 18.96 3.27
C PHE A 269 -7.39 18.23 3.74
N CYS A 270 -6.50 17.89 2.80
CA CYS A 270 -5.23 17.25 3.14
C CYS A 270 -4.27 18.25 3.79
N CYS A 271 -3.84 17.94 5.01
CA CYS A 271 -2.90 18.76 5.75
C CYS A 271 -1.95 17.88 6.56
N ASP A 272 -0.67 18.18 6.43
CA ASP A 272 0.41 17.57 7.22
C ASP A 272 0.92 18.56 8.26
N LEU A 273 1.36 18.07 9.41
CA LEU A 273 2.03 18.87 10.45
C LEU A 273 3.48 18.41 10.59
N ILE A 274 4.41 19.33 10.52
CA ILE A 274 5.83 19.08 10.79
C ILE A 274 6.27 19.97 11.95
N GLY A 275 6.56 19.35 13.07
CA GLY A 275 7.09 20.06 14.25
C GLY A 275 8.57 20.45 14.05
N SER A 276 8.95 21.57 14.67
CA SER A 276 10.32 22.08 14.67
C SER A 276 11.27 21.16 15.45
N GLU A 277 12.53 21.09 15.01
CA GLU A 277 13.60 20.43 15.76
C GLU A 277 13.80 21.03 17.17
N GLY A 278 13.47 22.31 17.37
CA GLY A 278 13.47 22.97 18.66
C GLY A 278 12.39 22.52 19.63
N GLY A 279 11.44 21.71 19.16
CA GLY A 279 10.35 21.11 19.94
C GLY A 279 9.03 21.86 19.78
N THR A 280 8.11 21.26 19.01
CA THR A 280 6.70 21.67 18.91
C THR A 280 5.87 20.78 19.82
N THR A 281 5.09 21.37 20.72
CA THR A 281 4.34 20.62 21.74
C THR A 281 2.88 20.99 21.71
N PHE A 282 1.97 20.02 21.77
CA PHE A 282 0.54 20.22 22.04
C PHE A 282 0.20 19.70 23.44
N THR A 283 -0.53 20.49 24.20
CA THR A 283 -1.06 20.09 25.52
C THR A 283 -2.57 19.82 25.51
N GLY A 284 -3.23 20.05 24.37
CA GLY A 284 -4.62 19.68 24.12
C GLY A 284 -4.72 18.64 22.99
N THR A 285 -5.92 18.08 22.83
CA THR A 285 -6.19 17.05 21.82
C THR A 285 -6.02 17.59 20.41
N VAL A 286 -5.24 16.90 19.59
CA VAL A 286 -5.24 17.11 18.14
C VAL A 286 -6.18 16.11 17.48
N THR A 287 -7.20 16.62 16.80
CA THR A 287 -8.19 15.82 16.08
C THR A 287 -7.87 15.79 14.60
N VAL A 288 -7.71 14.60 14.04
CA VAL A 288 -7.49 14.37 12.60
C VAL A 288 -8.78 13.84 12.00
N ALA A 289 -9.47 14.71 11.25
CA ALA A 289 -10.70 14.42 10.53
C ALA A 289 -10.60 14.93 9.08
N THR A 290 -9.39 14.90 8.54
CA THR A 290 -9.06 15.38 7.21
C THR A 290 -9.61 14.43 6.16
N ARG A 291 -10.39 14.96 5.23
CA ARG A 291 -10.85 14.24 4.04
C ARG A 291 -10.06 14.71 2.84
N GLY A 292 -9.30 13.82 2.26
CA GLY A 292 -8.49 14.15 1.11
C GLY A 292 -7.91 12.91 0.46
N ILE A 293 -7.05 13.15 -0.51
CA ILE A 293 -6.39 12.12 -1.32
C ILE A 293 -5.34 11.32 -0.55
N HIS A 294 -4.90 11.84 0.59
CA HIS A 294 -3.86 11.21 1.43
C HIS A 294 -4.22 11.29 2.91
N PRO A 295 -3.79 10.30 3.71
CA PRO A 295 -3.75 10.44 5.16
C PRO A 295 -2.91 11.64 5.58
N SER A 296 -3.25 12.26 6.71
CA SER A 296 -2.41 13.32 7.29
C SER A 296 -1.13 12.76 7.89
N ASN A 297 0.01 13.32 7.52
CA ASN A 297 1.28 13.02 8.15
C ASN A 297 1.54 14.00 9.29
N ILE A 298 1.87 13.48 10.46
CA ILE A 298 2.27 14.27 11.62
C ILE A 298 3.67 13.83 12.02
N THR A 299 4.61 14.74 11.90
CA THR A 299 6.03 14.42 12.04
C THR A 299 6.67 15.29 13.11
N ASN A 300 7.45 14.67 14.00
CA ASN A 300 8.28 15.37 14.98
C ASN A 300 7.50 16.31 15.91
N VAL A 301 6.34 15.88 16.39
CA VAL A 301 5.46 16.62 17.31
C VAL A 301 5.40 15.91 18.65
N ARG A 302 5.39 16.70 19.74
CA ARG A 302 5.20 16.21 21.11
C ARG A 302 3.77 16.48 21.55
N PHE A 303 3.14 15.48 22.13
CA PHE A 303 1.82 15.56 22.77
C PHE A 303 2.02 15.28 24.26
N MET A 304 1.79 16.31 25.11
CA MET A 304 2.03 16.26 26.54
C MET A 304 0.74 16.50 27.30
N GLY A 305 0.21 15.46 27.92
CA GLY A 305 -1.02 15.51 28.70
C GLY A 305 -0.79 15.70 30.20
N ASP A 306 -1.88 15.71 30.93
CA ASP A 306 -1.94 15.78 32.39
C ASP A 306 -2.46 14.48 33.05
N GLY A 307 -2.49 13.40 32.31
CA GLY A 307 -3.05 12.10 32.74
C GLY A 307 -4.50 11.90 32.34
N THR A 308 -5.11 12.87 31.63
CA THR A 308 -6.50 12.78 31.18
C THR A 308 -6.62 12.98 29.66
N GLY A 309 -7.73 12.56 29.07
CA GLY A 309 -8.07 12.81 27.67
C GLY A 309 -7.20 12.07 26.65
N ILE A 310 -7.19 12.58 25.43
CA ILE A 310 -6.57 11.95 24.27
C ILE A 310 -5.57 12.93 23.64
N GLY A 311 -4.32 12.49 23.44
CA GLY A 311 -3.32 13.32 22.79
C GLY A 311 -3.63 13.55 21.31
N LEU A 312 -3.86 12.46 20.55
CA LEU A 312 -4.30 12.52 19.16
C LEU A 312 -5.51 11.63 18.96
N SER A 313 -6.57 12.17 18.34
CA SER A 313 -7.77 11.43 17.96
C SER A 313 -7.96 11.48 16.46
N ALA A 314 -7.89 10.33 15.80
CA ALA A 314 -8.10 10.21 14.37
C ALA A 314 -9.46 9.55 14.06
N SER A 315 -10.26 10.19 13.21
CA SER A 315 -11.45 9.62 12.56
C SER A 315 -11.23 9.37 11.06
N GLU A 316 -10.08 9.74 10.55
CA GLU A 316 -9.56 9.49 9.21
C GLU A 316 -8.12 8.99 9.31
N GLY A 317 -7.44 8.72 8.19
CA GLY A 317 -6.07 8.21 8.22
C GLY A 317 -5.05 9.20 8.80
N ALA A 318 -4.21 8.75 9.72
CA ALA A 318 -3.12 9.51 10.30
C ALA A 318 -1.81 8.71 10.34
N PHE A 319 -0.74 9.27 9.78
CA PHE A 319 0.59 8.69 9.82
C PHE A 319 1.47 9.50 10.77
N LEU A 320 1.87 8.86 11.86
CA LEU A 320 2.69 9.45 12.90
C LEU A 320 4.15 9.06 12.72
N HIS A 321 5.02 10.06 12.60
CA HIS A 321 6.44 9.83 12.40
C HIS A 321 7.24 10.58 13.47
N ARG A 322 8.01 9.86 14.27
CA ARG A 322 8.88 10.42 15.32
C ARG A 322 8.13 11.37 16.28
N CYS A 323 6.88 11.06 16.57
CA CYS A 323 6.07 11.78 17.55
C CYS A 323 6.27 11.22 18.95
N THR A 324 6.03 12.07 19.96
CA THR A 324 6.06 11.66 21.38
C THR A 324 4.70 11.90 21.99
N PHE A 325 4.14 10.89 22.69
CA PHE A 325 2.89 10.94 23.43
C PHE A 325 3.20 10.63 24.90
N GLU A 326 2.98 11.59 25.76
CA GLU A 326 3.39 11.48 27.14
C GLU A 326 2.28 11.92 28.09
N ASN A 327 2.00 11.09 29.11
CA ASN A 327 1.09 11.38 30.22
C ASN A 327 -0.35 11.72 29.77
N TRP A 328 -0.94 10.86 28.97
CA TRP A 328 -2.35 10.91 28.55
C TRP A 328 -3.14 9.72 29.10
N GLU A 329 -4.47 9.83 29.20
CA GLU A 329 -5.33 8.66 29.31
C GLU A 329 -5.17 7.79 28.06
N ILE A 330 -5.19 8.41 26.86
CA ILE A 330 -4.89 7.74 25.58
C ILE A 330 -3.91 8.60 24.79
N GLY A 331 -2.72 8.07 24.51
CA GLY A 331 -1.72 8.80 23.71
C GLY A 331 -2.22 9.07 22.29
N ALA A 332 -2.50 8.03 21.52
CA ALA A 332 -3.08 8.14 20.18
C ALA A 332 -4.25 7.16 20.00
N TYR A 333 -5.34 7.63 19.41
CA TYR A 333 -6.57 6.89 19.19
C TYR A 333 -6.96 6.89 17.71
N GLY A 334 -7.05 5.70 17.11
CA GLY A 334 -7.63 5.47 15.79
C GLY A 334 -9.04 4.93 15.94
N GLY A 335 -10.04 5.77 15.70
CA GLY A 335 -11.45 5.45 15.88
C GLY A 335 -12.13 4.95 14.60
N LEU A 336 -13.46 5.10 14.57
CA LEU A 336 -14.33 4.63 13.51
C LEU A 336 -13.91 5.13 12.11
N GLY A 337 -13.64 4.22 11.20
CA GLY A 337 -13.28 4.54 9.81
C GLY A 337 -11.84 4.99 9.60
N SER A 338 -11.04 5.08 10.65
CA SER A 338 -9.66 5.56 10.58
C SER A 338 -8.63 4.45 10.69
N TRP A 339 -7.44 4.74 10.20
CA TRP A 339 -6.24 3.97 10.56
C TRP A 339 -5.14 4.92 11.04
N VAL A 340 -4.38 4.47 12.02
CA VAL A 340 -3.23 5.21 12.55
C VAL A 340 -1.99 4.35 12.39
N ASN A 341 -1.00 4.84 11.66
CA ASN A 341 0.33 4.26 11.60
C ASN A 341 1.26 5.07 12.51
N ALA A 342 2.16 4.40 13.24
CA ALA A 342 3.07 5.07 14.17
C ALA A 342 4.48 4.49 14.02
N THR A 343 5.35 5.20 13.31
CA THR A 343 6.72 4.78 13.04
C THR A 343 7.72 5.68 13.76
N GLY A 344 8.65 5.09 14.50
CA GLY A 344 9.68 5.81 15.27
C GLY A 344 9.10 6.70 16.36
N CYS A 345 7.90 6.40 16.85
CA CYS A 345 7.19 7.19 17.88
C CYS A 345 7.56 6.72 19.30
N THR A 346 7.34 7.60 20.26
CA THR A 346 7.49 7.29 21.69
C THR A 346 6.16 7.46 22.39
N PHE A 347 5.69 6.42 23.07
CA PHE A 347 4.50 6.43 23.93
C PHE A 347 4.95 6.16 25.35
N ARG A 348 4.82 7.14 26.25
CA ARG A 348 5.34 7.04 27.61
C ARG A 348 4.36 7.51 28.66
N GLY A 349 4.20 6.71 29.72
CA GLY A 349 3.41 7.08 30.90
C GLY A 349 1.94 7.30 30.62
N ASN A 350 1.38 6.74 29.55
CA ASN A 350 -0.04 6.83 29.24
C ASN A 350 -0.83 5.67 29.87
N ASP A 351 -2.13 5.85 30.15
CA ASP A 351 -2.95 4.69 30.51
C ASP A 351 -3.03 3.72 29.34
N VAL A 352 -3.25 4.24 28.10
CA VAL A 352 -3.13 3.50 26.84
C VAL A 352 -2.22 4.28 25.90
N GLY A 353 -1.13 3.68 25.43
CA GLY A 353 -0.22 4.35 24.51
C GLY A 353 -0.85 4.56 23.12
N LEU A 354 -1.18 3.47 22.44
CA LEU A 354 -1.83 3.46 21.13
C LEU A 354 -3.10 2.61 21.19
N TRP A 355 -4.25 3.18 20.83
CA TRP A 355 -5.52 2.46 20.78
C TRP A 355 -6.07 2.43 19.36
N LEU A 356 -6.16 1.22 18.78
CA LEU A 356 -6.71 0.94 17.47
C LEU A 356 -8.15 0.40 17.64
N ASP A 357 -9.15 1.18 17.25
CA ASP A 357 -10.58 0.85 17.35
C ASP A 357 -11.32 1.19 16.05
N ASN A 358 -10.77 0.75 14.92
CA ASN A 358 -11.38 0.97 13.62
C ASN A 358 -12.48 -0.05 13.34
N ARG A 359 -13.74 0.35 13.51
CA ARG A 359 -14.94 -0.46 13.25
C ARG A 359 -15.58 -0.19 11.89
N GLY A 360 -15.01 0.67 11.09
CA GLY A 360 -15.67 1.27 9.93
C GLY A 360 -15.26 0.73 8.55
N GLY A 361 -14.45 -0.30 8.46
CA GLY A 361 -14.22 -1.01 7.19
C GLY A 361 -13.26 -0.36 6.19
N ALA A 362 -12.49 0.65 6.56
CA ALA A 362 -11.34 1.07 5.76
C ALA A 362 -10.18 0.07 5.98
N THR A 363 -9.64 -0.47 4.89
CA THR A 363 -8.52 -1.40 4.98
C THR A 363 -7.24 -0.62 5.32
N CYS A 364 -6.53 -1.05 6.36
CA CYS A 364 -5.15 -0.64 6.57
C CYS A 364 -4.26 -1.44 5.62
N SER A 365 -3.97 -0.90 4.46
CA SER A 365 -2.87 -1.43 3.65
C SER A 365 -1.57 -0.82 4.16
N GLY A 366 -0.66 -1.68 4.65
CA GLY A 366 0.65 -1.26 5.15
C GLY A 366 0.61 -0.68 6.57
N SER A 367 0.36 -1.53 7.55
CA SER A 367 0.42 -1.16 8.96
C SER A 367 1.87 -1.11 9.43
N TYR A 368 2.46 0.08 9.43
CA TYR A 368 3.80 0.27 9.94
C TYR A 368 3.75 0.85 11.35
N TYR A 369 4.20 0.05 12.32
CA TYR A 369 4.35 0.44 13.73
C TYR A 369 5.80 0.31 14.20
N GLY A 370 6.73 0.11 13.27
CA GLY A 370 8.14 -0.18 13.55
C GLY A 370 8.89 0.95 14.24
N ASP A 371 10.03 0.59 14.83
CA ASP A 371 11.00 1.51 15.45
C ASP A 371 10.42 2.39 16.57
N SER A 372 9.26 2.04 17.12
CA SER A 372 8.57 2.82 18.16
C SER A 372 8.93 2.32 19.56
N VAL A 373 8.88 3.23 20.54
CA VAL A 373 9.14 2.94 21.95
C VAL A 373 7.86 3.08 22.74
N TYR A 374 7.49 2.04 23.46
CA TYR A 374 6.37 2.00 24.40
C TYR A 374 6.91 1.80 25.81
N GLU A 375 6.83 2.84 26.65
CA GLU A 375 7.50 2.87 27.96
C GLU A 375 6.54 3.30 29.05
N ASP A 376 6.52 2.55 30.14
CA ASP A 376 5.78 2.87 31.38
C ASP A 376 4.28 3.15 31.18
N ASN A 377 3.65 2.55 30.16
CA ASN A 377 2.21 2.69 29.94
C ASN A 377 1.40 1.67 30.74
N GLY A 378 0.16 1.97 31.04
CA GLY A 378 -0.79 0.97 31.54
C GLY A 378 -0.99 -0.14 30.51
N THR A 379 -1.37 0.20 29.30
CA THR A 379 -1.39 -0.68 28.12
C THR A 379 -0.62 0.01 27.00
N ALA A 380 0.42 -0.62 26.46
CA ALA A 380 1.21 -0.01 25.40
C ALA A 380 0.42 0.10 24.11
N VAL A 381 -0.17 -1.01 23.63
CA VAL A 381 -1.00 -1.06 22.43
C VAL A 381 -2.30 -1.81 22.73
N ARG A 382 -3.43 -1.20 22.42
CA ARG A 382 -4.76 -1.81 22.51
C ARG A 382 -5.35 -1.94 21.13
N ILE A 383 -5.76 -3.17 20.74
CA ILE A 383 -6.40 -3.49 19.47
C ILE A 383 -7.81 -3.97 19.76
N ALA A 384 -8.80 -3.09 19.66
CA ALA A 384 -10.19 -3.39 19.92
C ALA A 384 -10.96 -3.76 18.64
N ALA A 385 -10.64 -3.12 17.53
CA ALA A 385 -11.14 -3.47 16.21
C ALA A 385 -10.16 -2.97 15.13
N MET A 386 -9.96 -3.79 14.11
CA MET A 386 -9.21 -3.43 12.90
C MET A 386 -9.89 -4.12 11.70
N PRO A 387 -10.07 -3.44 10.58
CA PRO A 387 -10.54 -4.10 9.36
C PRO A 387 -9.37 -4.84 8.69
N GLY A 388 -9.71 -5.87 7.91
CA GLY A 388 -8.74 -6.60 7.12
C GLY A 388 -8.19 -7.85 7.80
N THR A 389 -7.28 -8.50 7.12
CA THR A 389 -6.65 -9.77 7.53
C THR A 389 -5.12 -9.67 7.57
N GLU A 390 -4.58 -8.46 7.40
CA GLU A 390 -3.14 -8.23 7.41
C GLU A 390 -2.56 -8.35 8.83
N THR A 391 -1.34 -8.83 8.92
CA THR A 391 -0.63 -8.90 10.19
C THR A 391 -0.11 -7.51 10.56
N LEU A 392 -0.41 -7.07 11.79
CA LEU A 392 0.19 -5.85 12.34
C LEU A 392 1.65 -6.13 12.71
N ASP A 393 2.55 -5.31 12.18
CA ASP A 393 3.99 -5.48 12.33
C ASP A 393 4.57 -4.43 13.28
N PHE A 394 5.19 -4.90 14.38
CA PHE A 394 5.87 -4.07 15.39
C PHE A 394 7.39 -4.23 15.35
N ASN A 395 7.97 -4.38 14.16
CA ASN A 395 9.40 -4.58 13.98
C ASN A 395 10.24 -3.50 14.69
N ASN A 396 11.27 -3.95 15.39
CA ASN A 396 12.20 -3.12 16.16
C ASN A 396 11.56 -2.26 17.25
N CYS A 397 10.31 -2.49 17.61
CA CYS A 397 9.68 -1.78 18.72
C CYS A 397 10.28 -2.21 20.06
N VAL A 398 10.41 -1.24 20.96
CA VAL A 398 10.85 -1.46 22.33
C VAL A 398 9.66 -1.35 23.26
N PHE A 399 9.40 -2.41 24.03
CA PHE A 399 8.39 -2.44 25.09
C PHE A 399 9.11 -2.52 26.45
N ARG A 400 8.93 -1.49 27.28
CA ARG A 400 9.63 -1.38 28.56
C ARG A 400 8.69 -0.85 29.64
N GLY A 401 8.66 -1.51 30.82
CA GLY A 401 7.93 -1.03 31.98
C GLY A 401 6.40 -0.94 31.85
N ASN A 402 5.82 -1.43 30.73
CA ASN A 402 4.37 -1.39 30.56
C ASN A 402 3.71 -2.50 31.40
N ARG A 403 2.51 -2.21 31.97
CA ARG A 403 1.74 -3.25 32.66
C ARG A 403 1.21 -4.31 31.68
N VAL A 404 0.78 -3.89 30.47
CA VAL A 404 0.38 -4.78 29.35
C VAL A 404 1.03 -4.27 28.09
N ASN A 405 1.81 -5.11 27.39
CA ASN A 405 2.42 -4.69 26.12
C ASN A 405 1.41 -4.64 25.00
N VAL A 406 0.61 -5.69 24.80
CA VAL A 406 -0.42 -5.72 23.75
C VAL A 406 -1.70 -6.33 24.30
N GLU A 407 -2.77 -5.56 24.29
CA GLU A 407 -4.13 -6.00 24.58
C GLU A 407 -4.90 -6.13 23.26
N ASN A 408 -5.14 -7.36 22.82
CA ASN A 408 -5.75 -7.65 21.50
C ASN A 408 -7.10 -8.34 21.70
N THR A 409 -8.15 -7.57 21.84
CA THR A 409 -9.52 -8.09 22.00
C THR A 409 -10.18 -8.37 20.65
N ALA A 410 -9.64 -7.86 19.56
CA ALA A 410 -10.12 -8.11 18.21
C ALA A 410 -9.68 -9.48 17.67
N GLY A 411 -8.70 -10.14 18.29
CA GLY A 411 -8.12 -11.39 17.80
C GLY A 411 -7.35 -11.22 16.48
N TYR A 412 -6.85 -10.02 16.24
CA TYR A 412 -6.11 -9.67 15.02
C TYR A 412 -4.73 -10.33 15.00
N ALA A 413 -4.20 -10.62 13.81
CA ALA A 413 -2.84 -11.15 13.69
C ALA A 413 -1.81 -10.05 14.02
N VAL A 414 -0.89 -10.33 14.95
CA VAL A 414 0.15 -9.40 15.39
C VAL A 414 1.50 -10.10 15.33
N ASP A 415 2.45 -9.51 14.62
CA ASP A 415 3.84 -9.98 14.62
C ASP A 415 4.65 -9.22 15.68
N LEU A 416 5.07 -9.97 16.70
CA LEU A 416 5.93 -9.50 17.78
C LEU A 416 7.30 -10.20 17.73
N SER A 417 7.65 -10.86 16.64
CA SER A 417 8.87 -11.69 16.54
C SER A 417 10.16 -10.89 16.62
N GLN A 418 10.13 -9.61 16.27
CA GLN A 418 11.30 -8.73 16.23
C GLN A 418 11.22 -7.56 17.23
N ILE A 419 10.43 -7.70 18.29
CA ILE A 419 10.40 -6.69 19.36
C ILE A 419 11.52 -6.87 20.35
N VAL A 420 11.89 -5.78 21.04
CA VAL A 420 12.78 -5.78 22.19
C VAL A 420 11.94 -5.56 23.45
N THR A 421 11.81 -6.60 24.28
CA THR A 421 11.17 -6.46 25.60
C THR A 421 12.24 -6.29 26.65
N VAL A 422 12.17 -5.20 27.41
CA VAL A 422 13.05 -4.96 28.56
C VAL A 422 12.19 -5.12 29.81
N GLU A 423 12.50 -6.15 30.60
CA GLU A 423 11.95 -6.32 31.95
C GLU A 423 12.69 -5.38 32.91
N ASN A 424 11.97 -4.71 33.81
CA ASN A 424 12.53 -3.82 34.83
C ASN A 424 13.12 -4.61 35.98
#